data_767341830206cda88015f5d183f261d0
#
_entry.id   767341830206cda88015f5d183f261d0
#
_cell.length_a   1.000
_cell.length_b   1.000
_cell.length_c   1.000
_cell.angle_alpha   90.00
_cell.angle_beta   90.00
_cell.angle_gamma   90.00
#
_symmetry.space_group_name_H-M   'P 1'
#
loop_
_entity.id
_entity.type
_entity.pdbx_description
1 polymer ?
#
loop_
_entity_poly.entity_id
_entity_poly.type
_entity_poly.pdbx_seq_one_letter_code
_entity_poly.pdbx_strand_id
1 'polypeptide(L)' 'MDHNEAVRKFEHLMLKQADHAQEAASELEALVSLLPNEKSRQLAQLQAKASHKQAKDFRELAQKVKES' A
#
# COMPACT_ATOMS: atom_id res chain seq x y z
N MET A 1 -2.88 5.78 -27.28
CA MET A 1 -2.36 6.47 -26.08
C MET A 1 -0.89 6.79 -26.29
N ASP A 2 -0.49 8.03 -26.13
CA ASP A 2 0.91 8.37 -26.32
C ASP A 2 1.75 8.00 -25.09
N HIS A 3 3.08 8.14 -25.23
CA HIS A 3 4.02 7.75 -24.18
C HIS A 3 3.81 8.51 -22.87
N ASN A 4 3.62 9.82 -22.94
CA ASN A 4 3.43 10.65 -21.75
C ASN A 4 2.12 10.35 -21.04
N GLU A 5 1.08 10.10 -21.79
CA GLU A 5 -0.22 9.71 -21.25
C GLU A 5 -0.15 8.37 -20.51
N ALA A 6 0.56 7.40 -21.10
CA ALA A 6 0.75 6.09 -20.48
C ALA A 6 1.52 6.19 -19.16
N VAL A 7 2.57 7.02 -19.13
CA VAL A 7 3.36 7.24 -17.91
C VAL A 7 2.51 7.86 -16.80
N ARG A 8 1.73 8.89 -17.13
CA ARG A 8 0.86 9.54 -16.14
C ARG A 8 -0.21 8.59 -15.61
N LYS A 9 -0.76 7.76 -16.49
CA LYS A 9 -1.77 6.80 -16.09
C LYS A 9 -1.19 5.73 -15.18
N PHE A 10 -0.01 5.23 -15.51
CA PHE A 10 0.70 4.26 -14.65
C PHE A 10 1.00 4.86 -13.28
N GLU A 11 1.55 6.07 -13.24
CA GLU A 11 1.82 6.77 -11.99
C GLU A 11 0.56 6.90 -11.15
N HIS A 12 -0.53 7.35 -11.76
CA HIS A 12 -1.81 7.49 -11.06
C HIS A 12 -2.29 6.17 -10.47
N LEU A 13 -2.20 5.09 -11.24
CA LEU A 13 -2.65 3.77 -10.78
C LEU A 13 -1.78 3.26 -9.61
N MET A 14 -0.47 3.51 -9.66
CA MET A 14 0.42 3.09 -8.59
C MET A 14 0.17 3.87 -7.31
N LEU A 15 -0.09 5.17 -7.42
CA LEU A 15 -0.42 6.00 -6.26
C LEU A 15 -1.76 5.59 -5.66
N LYS A 16 -2.72 5.22 -6.50
CA LYS A 16 -4.02 4.72 -6.04
C LYS A 16 -3.85 3.41 -5.27
N GLN A 17 -3.01 2.49 -5.78
CA GLN A 17 -2.72 1.24 -5.09
C GLN A 17 -2.01 1.50 -3.76
N ALA A 18 -1.11 2.47 -3.72
CA ALA A 18 -0.43 2.85 -2.48
C ALA A 18 -1.42 3.34 -1.43
N ASP A 19 -2.39 4.15 -1.82
CA ASP A 19 -3.40 4.66 -0.91
C ASP A 19 -4.28 3.53 -0.37
N HIS A 20 -4.65 2.56 -1.20
CA HIS A 20 -5.40 1.38 -0.78
C HIS A 20 -4.62 0.55 0.24
N ALA A 21 -3.33 0.32 -0.03
CA ALA A 21 -2.48 -0.45 0.87
C ALA A 21 -2.31 0.26 2.21
N GLN A 22 -2.13 1.59 2.18
CA GLN A 22 -2.00 2.40 3.40
C GLN A 22 -3.28 2.35 4.22
N GLU A 23 -4.43 2.48 3.59
CA GLU A 23 -5.72 2.42 4.24
C GLU A 23 -5.95 1.05 4.90
N ALA A 24 -5.62 -0.03 4.18
CA ALA A 24 -5.73 -1.39 4.72
C ALA A 24 -4.85 -1.57 5.95
N ALA A 25 -3.61 -1.04 5.92
CA ALA A 25 -2.71 -1.11 7.05
C ALA A 25 -3.28 -0.38 8.27
N SER A 26 -3.84 0.80 8.06
CA SER A 26 -4.44 1.60 9.15
C SER A 26 -5.64 0.88 9.77
N GLU A 27 -6.48 0.28 8.95
CA GLU A 27 -7.64 -0.49 9.42
C GLU A 27 -7.21 -1.72 10.21
N LEU A 28 -6.18 -2.42 9.75
CA LEU A 28 -5.63 -3.58 10.47
C LEU A 28 -5.07 -3.18 11.83
N GLU A 29 -4.35 -2.07 11.89
CA GLU A 29 -3.79 -1.57 13.14
C GLU A 29 -4.90 -1.22 14.14
N ALA A 30 -5.99 -0.64 13.66
CA ALA A 30 -7.13 -0.30 14.49
C ALA A 30 -7.82 -1.55 15.07
N LEU A 31 -7.76 -2.68 14.35
CA LEU A 31 -8.38 -3.92 14.77
C LEU A 31 -7.53 -4.72 15.77
N VAL A 32 -6.22 -4.48 15.83
CA VAL A 32 -5.31 -5.30 16.63
C VAL A 32 -5.79 -5.44 18.08
N SER A 33 -6.13 -4.34 18.73
CA SER A 33 -6.56 -4.36 20.13
C SER A 33 -7.91 -5.00 20.35
N LEU A 34 -8.70 -5.17 19.29
CA LEU A 34 -10.04 -5.74 19.36
C LEU A 34 -10.07 -7.26 19.09
N LEU A 35 -8.94 -7.81 18.61
CA LEU A 35 -8.86 -9.23 18.28
C LEU A 35 -8.72 -10.06 19.55
N PRO A 36 -9.33 -11.28 19.56
CA PRO A 36 -9.58 -12.02 20.81
C PRO A 36 -8.34 -12.68 21.44
N ASN A 37 -7.29 -12.94 20.66
CA ASN A 37 -6.11 -13.62 21.21
C ASN A 37 -4.83 -13.07 20.62
N GLU A 38 -3.71 -13.43 21.27
CA GLU A 38 -2.40 -12.94 20.88
C GLU A 38 -2.00 -13.34 19.47
N LYS A 39 -2.32 -14.57 19.08
CA LYS A 39 -1.98 -15.06 17.74
C LYS A 39 -2.67 -14.24 16.66
N SER A 40 -3.94 -13.94 16.83
CA SER A 40 -4.70 -13.10 15.89
C SER A 40 -4.12 -11.70 15.82
N ARG A 41 -3.75 -11.13 16.97
CA ARG A 41 -3.13 -9.79 17.03
C ARG A 41 -1.80 -9.76 16.32
N GLN A 42 -0.96 -10.80 16.50
CA GLN A 42 0.33 -10.89 15.82
C GLN A 42 0.16 -11.00 14.32
N LEU A 43 -0.80 -11.81 13.85
CA LEU A 43 -1.07 -11.95 12.42
C LEU A 43 -1.53 -10.61 11.81
N ALA A 44 -2.39 -9.88 12.51
CA ALA A 44 -2.84 -8.57 12.05
C ALA A 44 -1.70 -7.56 11.98
N GLN A 45 -0.79 -7.59 12.97
CA GLN A 45 0.38 -6.71 12.98
C GLN A 45 1.33 -7.02 11.82
N LEU A 46 1.55 -8.30 11.54
CA LEU A 46 2.38 -8.72 10.41
C LEU A 46 1.78 -8.27 9.09
N GLN A 47 0.47 -8.43 8.95
CA GLN A 47 -0.22 -8.03 7.73
C GLN A 47 -0.20 -6.51 7.56
N ALA A 48 -0.35 -5.77 8.66
CA ALA A 48 -0.26 -4.30 8.62
C ALA A 48 1.12 -3.84 8.15
N LYS A 49 2.19 -4.48 8.63
CA LYS A 49 3.56 -4.18 8.17
C LYS A 49 3.72 -4.47 6.69
N ALA A 50 3.18 -5.60 6.22
CA ALA A 50 3.24 -5.96 4.81
C ALA A 50 2.50 -4.92 3.95
N SER A 51 1.35 -4.46 4.40
CA SER A 51 0.57 -3.45 3.69
C SER A 51 1.28 -2.10 3.64
N HIS A 52 1.94 -1.69 4.73
CA HIS A 52 2.76 -0.47 4.74
C HIS A 52 3.91 -0.57 3.74
N LYS A 53 4.57 -1.72 3.68
CA LYS A 53 5.64 -1.96 2.73
C LYS A 53 5.13 -1.90 1.30
N GLN A 54 3.98 -2.50 1.02
CA GLN A 54 3.35 -2.43 -0.30
C GLN A 54 3.08 -0.98 -0.71
N ALA A 55 2.56 -0.17 0.21
CA ALA A 55 2.30 1.24 -0.07
C ALA A 55 3.59 1.97 -0.47
N LYS A 56 4.66 1.72 0.25
CA LYS A 56 5.98 2.30 -0.06
C LYS A 56 6.48 1.85 -1.42
N ASP A 57 6.36 0.55 -1.72
CA ASP A 57 6.82 -0.03 -2.98
C ASP A 57 6.04 0.56 -4.17
N PHE A 58 4.74 0.72 -4.04
CA PHE A 58 3.93 1.32 -5.10
C PHE A 58 4.33 2.77 -5.35
N ARG A 59 4.62 3.54 -4.29
CA ARG A 59 5.09 4.92 -4.43
C ARG A 59 6.44 4.99 -5.12
N GLU A 60 7.34 4.06 -4.81
CA GLU A 60 8.64 3.97 -5.47
C GLU A 60 8.51 3.64 -6.94
N LEU A 61 7.59 2.72 -7.30
CA LEU A 61 7.31 2.39 -8.70
C LEU A 61 6.79 3.61 -9.47
N ALA A 62 5.88 4.37 -8.85
CA ALA A 62 5.37 5.59 -9.47
C ALA A 62 6.50 6.58 -9.75
N GLN A 63 7.41 6.73 -8.80
CA GLN A 63 8.56 7.63 -8.94
C GLN A 63 9.52 7.18 -10.03
N LYS A 64 9.81 5.88 -10.07
CA LYS A 64 10.72 5.31 -11.08
C LYS A 64 10.20 5.52 -12.49
N VAL A 65 8.92 5.30 -12.71
CA VAL A 65 8.32 5.50 -14.03
C VAL A 65 8.35 6.98 -14.43
N LYS A 66 8.09 7.86 -13.48
CA LYS A 66 8.12 9.30 -13.70
C LYS A 66 9.52 9.78 -14.10
N GLU A 67 10.56 9.17 -13.53
CA GLU A 67 11.96 9.53 -13.79
C GLU A 67 12.49 8.96 -15.11
N SER A 68 11.87 7.93 -15.64
CA SER A 68 12.31 7.33 -16.90
C SER A 68 11.62 8.01 -18.09
#